data_83ddc06318e1359ede664b1810a7badd
#
_entry.id   83ddc06318e1359ede664b1810a7badd
#
_cell.length_a   1.000
_cell.length_b   1.000
_cell.length_c   1.000
_cell.angle_alpha   90.00
_cell.angle_beta   90.00
_cell.angle_gamma   90.00
#
_symmetry.space_group_name_H-M   'P 1'
#
loop_
_entity.id
_entity.type
_entity.pdbx_description
1 polymer ?
#
loop_
_entity_poly.entity_id
_entity_poly.type
_entity_poly.pdbx_seq_one_letter_code
_entity_poly.pdbx_strand_id
1 'polypeptide(L)'
;ELTCPIVDEFDEAKCQADLVVECATADVLKNNYANFLCQSNLMTFSISALSDPQFLESAVDICRSSGTQIYLPHGAILGLDGIFDARELISNVRIETIKSPATLGRSDEQRTVVYEGDARGAVSMFPRNTNVHAAIALAGIGLDKTSSRIVADPDVSTNTHKILVSGEGIEFKLDITTQATGGVTGKYTPISACGSLDRVLGTGTDWIFV
;
A
#
# COMPACT_ATOMS: atom_id res chain seq x y z
N GLU A 1 24.00 -15.08 -5.22
CA GLU A 1 23.48 -16.16 -4.32
C GLU A 1 23.00 -15.51 -3.03
N LEU A 2 21.76 -15.84 -2.61
CA LEU A 2 21.22 -15.41 -1.32
C LEU A 2 22.05 -16.11 -0.23
N THR A 3 22.68 -15.33 0.63
CA THR A 3 23.42 -15.84 1.79
C THR A 3 22.53 -15.99 3.04
N CYS A 4 21.25 -15.61 2.94
CA CYS A 4 20.27 -15.68 4.03
C CYS A 4 19.64 -17.08 4.09
N PRO A 5 19.43 -17.64 5.30
CA PRO A 5 18.67 -18.88 5.45
C PRO A 5 17.23 -18.69 4.99
N ILE A 6 16.68 -19.71 4.33
CA ILE A 6 15.26 -19.82 4.02
C ILE A 6 14.66 -20.70 5.11
N VAL A 7 13.58 -20.25 5.73
CA VAL A 7 12.87 -20.98 6.79
C VAL A 7 11.39 -21.09 6.44
N ASP A 8 10.76 -22.19 6.80
CA ASP A 8 9.34 -22.44 6.49
C ASP A 8 8.40 -21.80 7.53
N GLU A 9 8.91 -21.53 8.73
CA GLU A 9 8.15 -20.96 9.84
C GLU A 9 8.92 -19.82 10.49
N PHE A 10 8.20 -18.78 10.92
CA PHE A 10 8.74 -17.70 11.73
C PHE A 10 8.95 -18.21 13.17
N ASP A 11 10.20 -18.28 13.61
CA ASP A 11 10.57 -18.64 14.98
C ASP A 11 11.06 -17.38 15.70
N GLU A 12 10.21 -16.84 16.58
CA GLU A 12 10.48 -15.61 17.34
C GLU A 12 11.78 -15.68 18.16
N ALA A 13 12.11 -16.85 18.68
CA ALA A 13 13.32 -17.05 19.49
C ALA A 13 14.61 -16.99 18.66
N LYS A 14 14.53 -17.22 17.36
CA LYS A 14 15.66 -17.26 16.43
C LYS A 14 15.74 -16.05 15.50
N CYS A 15 14.64 -15.33 15.32
CA CYS A 15 14.56 -14.21 14.40
C CYS A 15 14.77 -12.89 15.14
N GLN A 16 16.03 -12.53 15.40
CA GLN A 16 16.40 -11.20 15.89
C GLN A 16 16.62 -10.29 14.67
N ALA A 17 15.56 -9.62 14.25
CA ALA A 17 15.61 -8.68 13.14
C ALA A 17 15.19 -7.28 13.62
N ASP A 18 15.91 -6.24 13.19
CA ASP A 18 15.52 -4.84 13.43
C ASP A 18 14.31 -4.43 12.61
N LEU A 19 14.12 -5.10 11.47
CA LEU A 19 13.04 -4.84 10.52
C LEU A 19 12.53 -6.13 9.89
N VAL A 20 11.22 -6.35 9.96
CA VAL A 20 10.50 -7.37 9.18
C VAL A 20 9.89 -6.71 7.96
N VAL A 21 10.09 -7.29 6.76
CA VAL A 21 9.47 -6.82 5.51
C VAL A 21 8.41 -7.83 5.08
N GLU A 22 7.14 -7.46 5.21
CA GLU A 22 6.00 -8.30 4.85
C GLU A 22 5.61 -8.05 3.38
N CYS A 23 5.71 -9.08 2.55
CA CYS A 23 5.39 -9.08 1.12
C CYS A 23 4.40 -10.20 0.75
N ALA A 24 3.64 -10.71 1.71
CA ALA A 24 2.73 -11.84 1.54
C ALA A 24 1.28 -11.39 1.24
N THR A 25 0.41 -11.46 2.25
CA THR A 25 -1.00 -11.07 2.13
C THR A 25 -1.52 -10.43 3.41
N ALA A 26 -2.65 -9.70 3.29
CA ALA A 26 -3.32 -9.11 4.45
C ALA A 26 -3.66 -10.13 5.55
N ASP A 27 -4.01 -11.36 5.18
CA ASP A 27 -4.32 -12.42 6.16
C ASP A 27 -3.06 -12.90 6.88
N VAL A 28 -1.95 -13.08 6.16
CA VAL A 28 -0.65 -13.43 6.76
C VAL A 28 -0.20 -12.33 7.71
N LEU A 29 -0.33 -11.06 7.30
CA LEU A 29 -0.02 -9.93 8.16
C LEU A 29 -0.88 -9.95 9.44
N LYS A 30 -2.20 -10.03 9.31
CA LYS A 30 -3.14 -10.02 10.43
C LYS A 30 -2.91 -11.18 11.43
N ASN A 31 -2.44 -12.32 10.96
CA ASN A 31 -2.19 -13.46 11.81
C ASN A 31 -0.84 -13.41 12.56
N ASN A 32 0.11 -12.56 12.10
CA ASN A 32 1.48 -12.57 12.61
C ASN A 32 1.98 -11.20 13.12
N TYR A 33 1.23 -10.11 12.90
CA TYR A 33 1.70 -8.73 13.18
C TYR A 33 2.15 -8.51 14.62
N ALA A 34 1.47 -9.14 15.58
CA ALA A 34 1.79 -8.98 17.00
C ALA A 34 3.18 -9.55 17.30
N ASN A 35 3.50 -10.72 16.72
CA ASN A 35 4.80 -11.35 16.87
C ASN A 35 5.93 -10.53 16.23
N PHE A 36 5.63 -9.84 15.11
CA PHE A 36 6.60 -8.96 14.48
C PHE A 36 6.80 -7.69 15.30
N LEU A 37 5.71 -6.99 15.63
CA LEU A 37 5.75 -5.65 16.22
C LEU A 37 6.18 -5.62 17.69
N CYS A 38 6.08 -6.74 18.42
CA CYS A 38 6.54 -6.77 19.81
C CYS A 38 8.07 -6.67 19.93
N GLN A 39 8.84 -6.91 18.86
CA GLN A 39 10.31 -6.92 18.91
C GLN A 39 11.01 -6.26 17.70
N SER A 40 10.30 -6.01 16.59
CA SER A 40 10.88 -5.50 15.34
C SER A 40 10.02 -4.41 14.74
N ASN A 41 10.63 -3.51 14.00
CA ASN A 41 9.89 -2.66 13.08
C ASN A 41 9.28 -3.49 11.95
N LEU A 42 8.21 -3.02 11.36
CA LEU A 42 7.50 -3.72 10.28
C LEU A 42 7.34 -2.82 9.07
N MET A 43 7.85 -3.22 7.92
CA MET A 43 7.46 -2.65 6.63
C MET A 43 6.45 -3.58 5.97
N THR A 44 5.25 -3.09 5.61
CA THR A 44 4.22 -3.94 5.01
C THR A 44 3.73 -3.43 3.66
N PHE A 45 3.62 -4.34 2.69
CA PHE A 45 2.97 -4.09 1.40
C PHE A 45 1.50 -4.46 1.39
N SER A 46 1.01 -5.13 2.43
CA SER A 46 -0.40 -5.50 2.61
C SER A 46 -1.19 -4.38 3.30
N ILE A 47 -1.09 -3.15 2.77
CA ILE A 47 -1.68 -1.94 3.37
C ILE A 47 -3.19 -2.04 3.51
N SER A 48 -3.86 -2.83 2.65
CA SER A 48 -5.29 -3.11 2.75
C SER A 48 -5.71 -3.74 4.10
N ALA A 49 -4.80 -4.42 4.81
CA ALA A 49 -5.07 -4.93 6.16
C ALA A 49 -5.42 -3.81 7.15
N LEU A 50 -4.79 -2.65 7.01
CA LEU A 50 -4.99 -1.47 7.87
C LEU A 50 -6.35 -0.78 7.65
N SER A 51 -7.15 -1.25 6.70
CA SER A 51 -8.54 -0.79 6.55
C SER A 51 -9.47 -1.28 7.65
N ASP A 52 -9.08 -2.32 8.37
CA ASP A 52 -9.78 -2.83 9.55
C ASP A 52 -9.39 -1.96 10.77
N PRO A 53 -10.36 -1.22 11.37
CA PRO A 53 -10.04 -0.30 12.45
C PRO A 53 -9.51 -1.00 13.70
N GLN A 54 -10.02 -2.20 14.02
CA GLN A 54 -9.60 -2.96 15.20
C GLN A 54 -8.18 -3.47 15.02
N PHE A 55 -7.85 -3.95 13.84
CA PHE A 55 -6.49 -4.35 13.49
C PHE A 55 -5.51 -3.18 13.57
N LEU A 56 -5.86 -2.04 12.98
CA LEU A 56 -5.01 -0.84 12.99
C LEU A 56 -4.77 -0.34 14.42
N GLU A 57 -5.82 -0.24 15.23
CA GLU A 57 -5.72 0.20 16.64
C GLU A 57 -4.80 -0.74 17.43
N SER A 58 -5.03 -2.04 17.33
CA SER A 58 -4.21 -3.05 18.01
C SER A 58 -2.73 -2.99 17.58
N ALA A 59 -2.46 -2.85 16.28
CA ALA A 59 -1.10 -2.74 15.76
C ALA A 59 -0.39 -1.47 16.26
N VAL A 60 -1.09 -0.35 16.30
CA VAL A 60 -0.56 0.92 16.83
C VAL A 60 -0.28 0.84 18.32
N ASP A 61 -1.13 0.17 19.10
CA ASP A 61 -0.93 0.00 20.55
C ASP A 61 0.29 -0.89 20.86
N ILE A 62 0.51 -1.95 20.06
CA ILE A 62 1.73 -2.75 20.17
C ILE A 62 2.96 -1.90 19.83
N CYS A 63 2.93 -1.12 18.75
CA CYS A 63 4.02 -0.22 18.39
C CYS A 63 4.37 0.74 19.54
N ARG A 64 3.38 1.36 20.16
CA ARG A 64 3.57 2.29 21.28
C ARG A 64 4.20 1.58 22.51
N SER A 65 3.75 0.38 22.83
CA SER A 65 4.25 -0.36 23.99
C SER A 65 5.64 -0.94 23.79
N SER A 66 5.98 -1.31 22.55
CA SER A 66 7.26 -1.96 22.21
C SER A 66 8.31 -0.97 21.69
N GLY A 67 7.93 0.28 21.37
CA GLY A 67 8.84 1.27 20.76
C GLY A 67 9.16 0.96 19.29
N THR A 68 8.31 0.19 18.61
CA THR A 68 8.45 -0.20 17.22
C THR A 68 7.60 0.66 16.29
N GLN A 69 7.80 0.53 14.97
CA GLN A 69 7.11 1.33 13.96
C GLN A 69 6.62 0.47 12.79
N ILE A 70 5.52 0.92 12.17
CA ILE A 70 5.03 0.37 10.90
C ILE A 70 5.41 1.34 9.79
N TYR A 71 6.14 0.85 8.79
CA TYR A 71 6.49 1.58 7.58
C TYR A 71 5.57 1.19 6.44
N LEU A 72 4.95 2.19 5.80
CA LEU A 72 4.07 2.02 4.65
C LEU A 72 4.82 2.48 3.38
N PRO A 73 5.34 1.55 2.58
CA PRO A 73 6.11 1.90 1.39
C PRO A 73 5.21 2.48 0.29
N HIS A 74 5.79 3.26 -0.62
CA HIS A 74 5.08 3.83 -1.77
C HIS A 74 4.47 2.74 -2.69
N GLY A 75 5.14 1.60 -2.85
CA GLY A 75 4.63 0.50 -3.66
C GLY A 75 4.45 0.90 -5.13
N ALA A 76 3.22 0.88 -5.64
CA ALA A 76 2.92 1.18 -7.03
C ALA A 76 2.69 2.67 -7.32
N ILE A 77 2.73 3.55 -6.30
CA ILE A 77 2.39 4.98 -6.41
C ILE A 77 3.49 5.89 -5.86
N LEU A 78 3.28 7.19 -6.01
CA LEU A 78 4.15 8.27 -5.58
C LEU A 78 3.37 9.24 -4.70
N GLY A 79 4.08 10.08 -3.92
CA GLY A 79 3.52 11.24 -3.25
C GLY A 79 2.68 10.96 -2.01
N LEU A 80 2.81 9.78 -1.40
CA LEU A 80 2.13 9.49 -0.11
C LEU A 80 2.58 10.43 0.99
N ASP A 81 3.87 10.74 1.03
CA ASP A 81 4.50 11.71 1.91
C ASP A 81 3.89 13.12 1.73
N GLY A 82 3.83 13.63 0.49
CA GLY A 82 3.24 14.93 0.21
C GLY A 82 1.72 15.01 0.51
N ILE A 83 0.97 13.92 0.31
CA ILE A 83 -0.43 13.84 0.72
C ILE A 83 -0.54 13.90 2.25
N PHE A 84 0.29 13.14 2.95
CA PHE A 84 0.29 13.08 4.41
C PHE A 84 0.67 14.44 5.04
N ASP A 85 1.65 15.13 4.48
CA ASP A 85 2.07 16.47 4.93
C ASP A 85 0.95 17.50 4.77
N ALA A 86 0.21 17.44 3.67
CA ALA A 86 -0.88 18.36 3.35
C ALA A 86 -2.23 17.98 3.97
N ARG A 87 -2.35 16.88 4.72
CA ARG A 87 -3.64 16.28 5.14
C ARG A 87 -4.59 17.22 5.86
N GLU A 88 -4.07 18.22 6.57
CA GLU A 88 -4.92 19.20 7.29
C GLU A 88 -5.62 20.18 6.34
N LEU A 89 -5.08 20.40 5.16
CA LEU A 89 -5.65 21.27 4.11
C LEU A 89 -6.57 20.49 3.16
N ILE A 90 -6.43 19.15 3.11
CA ILE A 90 -7.12 18.30 2.13
C ILE A 90 -8.58 18.10 2.54
N SER A 91 -9.49 18.38 1.61
CA SER A 91 -10.92 18.13 1.76
C SER A 91 -11.48 17.09 0.81
N ASN A 92 -10.75 16.77 -0.27
CA ASN A 92 -11.18 15.79 -1.26
C ASN A 92 -10.00 14.96 -1.75
N VAL A 93 -10.18 13.64 -1.73
CA VAL A 93 -9.23 12.67 -2.29
C VAL A 93 -10.03 11.70 -3.15
N ARG A 94 -9.58 11.52 -4.39
CA ARG A 94 -10.14 10.54 -5.32
C ARG A 94 -9.03 9.71 -5.94
N ILE A 95 -9.24 8.41 -6.00
CA ILE A 95 -8.37 7.48 -6.71
C ILE A 95 -9.18 6.65 -7.71
N GLU A 96 -8.71 6.59 -8.96
CA GLU A 96 -9.19 5.69 -10.00
C GLU A 96 -8.07 4.71 -10.37
N THR A 97 -8.37 3.42 -10.36
CA THR A 97 -7.47 2.38 -10.87
C THR A 97 -8.05 1.76 -12.12
N ILE A 98 -7.27 1.71 -13.20
CA ILE A 98 -7.62 1.10 -14.49
C ILE A 98 -6.65 -0.06 -14.73
N LYS A 99 -7.20 -1.25 -14.95
CA LYS A 99 -6.44 -2.49 -15.20
C LYS A 99 -7.15 -3.35 -16.24
N SER A 100 -6.40 -4.28 -16.82
CA SER A 100 -7.03 -5.32 -17.66
C SER A 100 -7.98 -6.19 -16.82
N PRO A 101 -9.08 -6.71 -17.41
CA PRO A 101 -10.02 -7.58 -16.71
C PRO A 101 -9.34 -8.78 -16.05
N ALA A 102 -8.40 -9.42 -16.72
CA ALA A 102 -7.67 -10.58 -16.21
C ALA A 102 -6.94 -10.29 -14.89
N THR A 103 -6.35 -9.10 -14.74
CA THR A 103 -5.68 -8.66 -13.49
C THR A 103 -6.66 -8.52 -12.31
N LEU A 104 -7.93 -8.28 -12.61
CA LEU A 104 -9.02 -8.16 -11.62
C LEU A 104 -9.77 -9.49 -11.42
N GLY A 105 -9.30 -10.58 -12.05
CA GLY A 105 -9.98 -11.89 -12.03
C GLY A 105 -11.29 -11.89 -12.81
N ARG A 106 -11.41 -11.10 -13.88
CA ARG A 106 -12.61 -10.85 -14.67
C ARG A 106 -12.37 -11.13 -16.16
N SER A 107 -13.45 -11.15 -16.93
CA SER A 107 -13.45 -11.38 -18.38
C SER A 107 -14.30 -10.36 -19.14
N ASP A 108 -14.31 -9.10 -18.68
CA ASP A 108 -15.08 -8.03 -19.34
C ASP A 108 -14.54 -7.81 -20.77
N GLU A 109 -15.44 -7.77 -21.74
CA GLU A 109 -15.14 -7.50 -23.15
C GLU A 109 -15.20 -6.03 -23.51
N GLN A 110 -15.68 -5.18 -22.59
CA GLN A 110 -15.80 -3.74 -22.73
C GLN A 110 -15.31 -3.06 -21.47
N ARG A 111 -14.90 -1.81 -21.61
CA ARG A 111 -14.51 -0.98 -20.47
C ARG A 111 -15.67 -0.87 -19.47
N THR A 112 -15.47 -1.40 -18.28
CA THR A 112 -16.50 -1.55 -17.25
C THR A 112 -16.04 -0.94 -15.94
N VAL A 113 -16.88 -0.11 -15.32
CA VAL A 113 -16.69 0.34 -13.93
C VAL A 113 -17.11 -0.83 -13.02
N VAL A 114 -16.15 -1.44 -12.36
CA VAL A 114 -16.39 -2.62 -11.50
C VAL A 114 -16.62 -2.24 -10.05
N TYR A 115 -16.20 -1.04 -9.68
CA TYR A 115 -16.48 -0.44 -8.37
C TYR A 115 -16.48 1.08 -8.46
N GLU A 116 -17.40 1.72 -7.75
CA GLU A 116 -17.41 3.15 -7.48
C GLU A 116 -18.05 3.39 -6.11
N GLY A 117 -17.31 4.03 -5.19
CA GLY A 117 -17.72 4.25 -3.80
C GLY A 117 -16.57 4.80 -2.97
N ASP A 118 -16.55 4.49 -1.68
CA ASP A 118 -15.43 4.83 -0.79
C ASP A 118 -14.29 3.81 -0.86
N ALA A 119 -13.13 4.18 -0.31
CA ALA A 119 -11.95 3.32 -0.33
C ALA A 119 -12.13 2.08 0.57
N ARG A 120 -12.90 2.15 1.64
CA ARG A 120 -13.18 1.02 2.52
C ARG A 120 -13.93 -0.09 1.78
N GLY A 121 -15.00 0.27 1.06
CA GLY A 121 -15.75 -0.67 0.24
C GLY A 121 -14.91 -1.25 -0.90
N ALA A 122 -14.05 -0.45 -1.53
CA ALA A 122 -13.11 -0.95 -2.55
C ALA A 122 -12.17 -2.03 -1.97
N VAL A 123 -11.60 -1.78 -0.78
CA VAL A 123 -10.72 -2.75 -0.10
C VAL A 123 -11.47 -4.02 0.27
N SER A 124 -12.70 -3.91 0.75
CA SER A 124 -13.53 -5.07 1.08
C SER A 124 -13.81 -5.97 -0.13
N MET A 125 -14.10 -5.36 -1.29
CA MET A 125 -14.42 -6.12 -2.51
C MET A 125 -13.20 -6.64 -3.26
N PHE A 126 -12.07 -5.91 -3.22
CA PHE A 126 -10.87 -6.21 -4.00
C PHE A 126 -9.59 -6.13 -3.16
N PRO A 127 -9.45 -6.88 -2.05
CA PRO A 127 -8.36 -6.71 -1.09
C PRO A 127 -6.96 -6.83 -1.69
N ARG A 128 -6.79 -7.68 -2.72
CA ARG A 128 -5.52 -7.87 -3.42
C ARG A 128 -5.16 -6.76 -4.41
N ASN A 129 -6.14 -5.96 -4.85
CA ASN A 129 -5.98 -4.96 -5.91
C ASN A 129 -6.00 -3.51 -5.39
N THR A 130 -6.24 -3.32 -4.09
CA THR A 130 -6.56 -2.02 -3.50
C THR A 130 -5.60 -1.54 -2.41
N ASN A 131 -4.42 -2.14 -2.30
CA ASN A 131 -3.37 -1.62 -1.40
C ASN A 131 -3.06 -0.13 -1.69
N VAL A 132 -3.08 0.26 -2.97
CA VAL A 132 -2.91 1.66 -3.39
C VAL A 132 -4.04 2.56 -2.88
N HIS A 133 -5.29 2.09 -2.94
CA HIS A 133 -6.45 2.84 -2.44
C HIS A 133 -6.39 3.01 -0.93
N ALA A 134 -6.02 1.95 -0.20
CA ALA A 134 -5.81 2.01 1.24
C ALA A 134 -4.68 2.98 1.60
N ALA A 135 -3.54 2.93 0.89
CA ALA A 135 -2.39 3.80 1.13
C ALA A 135 -2.75 5.28 0.95
N ILE A 136 -3.40 5.64 -0.17
CA ILE A 136 -3.85 7.02 -0.45
C ILE A 136 -4.85 7.49 0.61
N ALA A 137 -5.78 6.64 0.99
CA ALA A 137 -6.78 6.99 2.01
C ALA A 137 -6.16 7.22 3.39
N LEU A 138 -5.20 6.38 3.79
CA LEU A 138 -4.49 6.51 5.07
C LEU A 138 -3.57 7.75 5.09
N ALA A 139 -2.94 8.08 3.97
CA ALA A 139 -2.13 9.29 3.85
C ALA A 139 -2.98 10.57 3.87
N GLY A 140 -4.21 10.52 3.34
CA GLY A 140 -5.11 11.67 3.17
C GLY A 140 -6.18 11.78 4.24
N ILE A 141 -7.45 11.65 3.83
CA ILE A 141 -8.65 11.96 4.64
C ILE A 141 -9.36 10.72 5.20
N GLY A 142 -8.72 9.56 5.14
CA GLY A 142 -9.26 8.29 5.65
C GLY A 142 -10.10 7.53 4.63
N LEU A 143 -10.33 6.24 4.94
CA LEU A 143 -10.96 5.28 4.02
C LEU A 143 -12.41 5.61 3.67
N ASP A 144 -13.16 6.15 4.62
CA ASP A 144 -14.59 6.42 4.46
C ASP A 144 -14.88 7.72 3.67
N LYS A 145 -13.88 8.62 3.57
CA LYS A 145 -14.01 9.91 2.88
C LYS A 145 -13.29 9.92 1.53
N THR A 146 -12.39 8.98 1.27
CA THR A 146 -11.66 8.88 0.01
C THR A 146 -12.53 8.19 -1.03
N SER A 147 -12.79 8.88 -2.16
CA SER A 147 -13.51 8.31 -3.29
C SER A 147 -12.62 7.33 -4.06
N SER A 148 -13.15 6.17 -4.36
CA SER A 148 -12.45 5.06 -5.00
C SER A 148 -13.23 4.56 -6.21
N ARG A 149 -12.54 4.40 -7.33
CA ARG A 149 -13.09 3.84 -8.57
C ARG A 149 -12.16 2.80 -9.15
N ILE A 150 -12.70 1.67 -9.57
CA ILE A 150 -11.96 0.58 -10.22
C ILE A 150 -12.60 0.31 -11.58
N VAL A 151 -11.78 0.27 -12.61
CA VAL A 151 -12.19 0.08 -13.99
C VAL A 151 -11.46 -1.13 -14.58
N ALA A 152 -12.23 -2.08 -15.10
CA ALA A 152 -11.74 -3.13 -15.97
C ALA A 152 -11.77 -2.59 -17.41
N ASP A 153 -10.64 -2.64 -18.10
CA ASP A 153 -10.50 -2.14 -19.46
C ASP A 153 -9.73 -3.16 -20.30
N PRO A 154 -10.38 -3.84 -21.26
CA PRO A 154 -9.75 -4.86 -22.10
C PRO A 154 -8.69 -4.30 -23.05
N ASP A 155 -8.74 -3.00 -23.34
CA ASP A 155 -7.83 -2.36 -24.31
C ASP A 155 -6.49 -1.95 -23.66
N VAL A 156 -6.31 -2.16 -22.33
CA VAL A 156 -5.08 -1.82 -21.64
C VAL A 156 -4.28 -3.04 -21.22
N SER A 157 -2.95 -2.94 -21.36
CA SER A 157 -1.98 -3.91 -20.83
C SER A 157 -1.18 -3.35 -19.65
N THR A 158 -1.61 -2.21 -19.11
CA THR A 158 -0.94 -1.47 -18.04
C THR A 158 -1.81 -1.41 -16.80
N ASN A 159 -1.18 -1.09 -15.67
CA ASN A 159 -1.87 -0.65 -14.46
C ASN A 159 -1.76 0.89 -14.40
N THR A 160 -2.87 1.59 -14.38
CA THR A 160 -2.93 3.05 -14.25
C THR A 160 -3.65 3.44 -12.96
N HIS A 161 -3.03 4.33 -12.21
CA HIS A 161 -3.61 4.94 -11.00
C HIS A 161 -3.70 6.45 -11.23
N LYS A 162 -4.92 7.00 -11.21
CA LYS A 162 -5.18 8.43 -11.29
C LYS A 162 -5.63 8.92 -9.94
N ILE A 163 -4.88 9.85 -9.36
CA ILE A 163 -5.12 10.39 -8.03
C ILE A 163 -5.35 11.89 -8.17
N LEU A 164 -6.47 12.35 -7.63
CA LEU A 164 -6.79 13.76 -7.48
C LEU A 164 -6.88 14.07 -5.99
N VAL A 165 -6.11 15.05 -5.57
CA VAL A 165 -6.15 15.60 -4.21
C VAL A 165 -6.43 17.09 -4.29
N SER A 166 -7.39 17.58 -3.54
CA SER A 166 -7.67 19.00 -3.45
C SER A 166 -8.14 19.42 -2.06
N GLY A 167 -7.89 20.67 -1.73
CA GLY A 167 -8.24 21.27 -0.45
C GLY A 167 -8.01 22.76 -0.45
N GLU A 168 -7.89 23.35 0.72
CA GLU A 168 -7.71 24.80 0.86
C GLU A 168 -6.35 25.23 0.32
N GLY A 169 -6.36 25.93 -0.82
CA GLY A 169 -5.15 26.46 -1.46
C GLY A 169 -4.24 25.42 -2.10
N ILE A 170 -4.67 24.15 -2.20
CA ILE A 170 -3.88 23.07 -2.78
C ILE A 170 -4.71 22.19 -3.72
N GLU A 171 -4.17 21.93 -4.90
CA GLU A 171 -4.66 20.87 -5.79
C GLU A 171 -3.46 20.23 -6.48
N PHE A 172 -3.42 18.89 -6.51
CA PHE A 172 -2.47 18.16 -7.34
C PHE A 172 -3.08 16.88 -7.90
N LYS A 173 -2.54 16.46 -9.03
CA LYS A 173 -2.96 15.27 -9.77
C LYS A 173 -1.75 14.41 -10.05
N LEU A 174 -1.90 13.11 -9.80
CA LEU A 174 -0.91 12.11 -10.15
C LEU A 174 -1.54 11.14 -11.15
N ASP A 175 -0.88 10.92 -12.27
CA ASP A 175 -1.27 9.91 -13.26
C ASP A 175 -0.07 8.96 -13.42
N ILE A 176 -0.19 7.77 -12.85
CA ILE A 176 0.89 6.81 -12.74
C ILE A 176 0.51 5.57 -13.54
N THR A 177 1.22 5.34 -14.64
CA THR A 177 1.02 4.17 -15.51
C THR A 177 2.26 3.29 -15.49
N THR A 178 2.07 2.01 -15.18
CA THR A 178 3.14 1.01 -15.16
C THR A 178 2.78 -0.18 -16.01
N GLN A 179 3.79 -0.82 -16.63
CA GLN A 179 3.57 -2.07 -17.34
C GLN A 179 3.18 -3.17 -16.34
N ALA A 180 2.12 -3.91 -16.67
CA ALA A 180 1.76 -5.12 -15.92
C ALA A 180 2.81 -6.22 -16.15
N THR A 181 3.09 -7.01 -15.13
CA THR A 181 4.07 -8.12 -15.17
C THR A 181 3.39 -9.50 -15.22
N GLY A 182 2.13 -9.56 -15.63
CA GLY A 182 1.32 -10.78 -15.64
C GLY A 182 0.64 -11.11 -14.30
N GLY A 183 0.88 -10.28 -13.26
CA GLY A 183 0.23 -10.37 -11.95
C GLY A 183 -0.47 -9.06 -11.57
N VAL A 184 -0.80 -8.91 -10.30
CA VAL A 184 -1.44 -7.70 -9.75
C VAL A 184 -0.50 -6.49 -9.76
N THR A 185 0.82 -6.74 -9.68
CA THR A 185 1.89 -5.76 -9.49
C THR A 185 2.50 -5.31 -10.81
N GLY A 186 2.78 -4.02 -10.96
CA GLY A 186 3.50 -3.47 -12.11
C GLY A 186 5.03 -3.45 -11.92
N LYS A 187 5.78 -3.21 -13.00
CA LYS A 187 7.25 -3.19 -13.00
C LYS A 187 7.89 -2.19 -12.03
N TYR A 188 7.20 -1.11 -11.72
CA TYR A 188 7.71 -0.06 -10.82
C TYR A 188 7.77 -0.52 -9.36
N THR A 189 6.81 -1.32 -8.91
CA THR A 189 6.65 -1.67 -7.49
C THR A 189 7.89 -2.31 -6.85
N PRO A 190 8.58 -3.29 -7.46
CA PRO A 190 9.79 -3.86 -6.86
C PRO A 190 10.91 -2.84 -6.68
N ILE A 191 11.08 -1.93 -7.64
CA ILE A 191 12.11 -0.87 -7.59
C ILE A 191 11.76 0.12 -6.48
N SER A 192 10.51 0.55 -6.40
CA SER A 192 10.00 1.42 -5.33
C SER A 192 10.12 0.77 -3.96
N ALA A 193 9.91 -0.55 -3.88
CA ALA A 193 10.09 -1.31 -2.64
C ALA A 193 11.54 -1.24 -2.14
N CYS A 194 12.52 -1.49 -3.01
CA CYS A 194 13.93 -1.35 -2.67
C CYS A 194 14.26 0.08 -2.22
N GLY A 195 13.80 1.10 -2.96
CA GLY A 195 14.02 2.49 -2.58
C GLY A 195 13.36 2.89 -1.26
N SER A 196 12.21 2.30 -0.90
CA SER A 196 11.59 2.50 0.41
C SER A 196 12.41 1.83 1.51
N LEU A 197 12.93 0.64 1.25
CA LEU A 197 13.78 -0.09 2.19
C LEU A 197 15.10 0.66 2.43
N ASP A 198 15.74 1.17 1.37
CA ASP A 198 16.97 1.97 1.48
C ASP A 198 16.77 3.21 2.37
N ARG A 199 15.61 3.89 2.25
CA ARG A 199 15.29 5.03 3.12
C ARG A 199 15.14 4.63 4.59
N VAL A 200 14.49 3.51 4.87
CA VAL A 200 14.29 3.02 6.25
C VAL A 200 15.61 2.54 6.86
N LEU A 201 16.46 1.90 6.09
CA LEU A 201 17.76 1.39 6.56
C LEU A 201 18.86 2.46 6.56
N GLY A 202 18.62 3.65 5.99
CA GLY A 202 19.63 4.69 5.84
C GLY A 202 20.76 4.29 4.88
N THR A 203 20.45 3.42 3.91
CA THR A 203 21.40 2.97 2.88
C THR A 203 21.18 3.75 1.59
N GLY A 204 22.18 3.90 0.77
CA GLY A 204 22.06 4.43 -0.60
C GLY A 204 22.68 5.80 -0.80
N THR A 205 22.33 6.83 -0.08
CA THR A 205 22.87 8.20 -0.25
C THR A 205 23.08 8.92 1.08
N ASP A 206 24.02 9.90 1.11
CA ASP A 206 24.24 10.76 2.27
C ASP A 206 23.18 11.84 2.45
N TRP A 207 22.13 11.84 1.61
CA TRP A 207 20.97 12.75 1.68
C TRP A 207 19.68 11.98 1.36
N ILE A 208 18.58 12.35 1.98
CA ILE A 208 17.30 11.64 1.93
C ILE A 208 16.19 12.64 1.60
N PHE A 209 15.31 12.29 0.68
CA PHE A 209 14.02 12.97 0.52
C PHE A 209 13.12 12.59 1.69
N VAL A 210 12.69 13.58 2.42
CA VAL A 210 11.77 13.48 3.56
C VAL A 210 10.43 14.07 3.23
#